data_cf018f5a0b9d43ffffa738c98efcf016
#
_entry.id   cf018f5a0b9d43ffffa738c98efcf016
#
_cell.length_a   1.000
_cell.length_b   1.000
_cell.length_c   1.000
_cell.angle_alpha   90.00
_cell.angle_beta   90.00
_cell.angle_gamma   90.00
#
_symmetry.space_group_name_H-M   'P 1'
#
loop_
_entity.id
_entity.type
_entity.pdbx_description
1 polymer ?
#
loop_
_entity_poly.entity_id
_entity_poly.type
_entity_poly.pdbx_seq_one_letter_code
_entity_poly.pdbx_strand_id
1 'polypeptide(L)'
;AMACAMASTPALLIADEPTTALDVTTERELLRFLTRICRERDMAIVLIAHNLSLVSEYCSGLSIMHAGQVVEEGALRSIFATPLHPYTKGLIAAVPDVDEPHELVPLEGSVWGGRNDIVRCRFSHRCPHVRARCEAGLPPAIARGGHQVHCVLYEGEAA
;
A
#
# COMPACT_ATOMS: atom_id res chain seq x y z
N ALA A 1 -10.11 -22.01 -6.97
CA ALA A 1 -8.90 -21.36 -7.52
C ALA A 1 -7.70 -21.53 -6.57
N MET A 2 -7.81 -21.16 -5.28
CA MET A 2 -6.69 -21.15 -4.32
C MET A 2 -6.07 -22.53 -4.08
N ALA A 3 -6.89 -23.58 -3.84
CA ALA A 3 -6.41 -24.95 -3.67
C ALA A 3 -5.59 -25.43 -4.88
N CYS A 4 -6.00 -25.08 -6.10
CA CYS A 4 -5.26 -25.43 -7.32
C CYS A 4 -3.91 -24.70 -7.39
N ALA A 5 -3.86 -23.41 -7.03
CA ALA A 5 -2.62 -22.66 -7.03
C ALA A 5 -1.60 -23.19 -6.01
N MET A 6 -2.08 -23.74 -4.90
CA MET A 6 -1.23 -24.29 -3.83
C MET A 6 -0.87 -25.78 -4.05
N ALA A 7 -1.51 -26.48 -4.98
CA ALA A 7 -1.30 -27.92 -5.20
C ALA A 7 0.13 -28.22 -5.71
N SER A 8 0.75 -27.28 -6.44
CA SER A 8 2.11 -27.39 -6.98
C SER A 8 3.21 -27.00 -6.00
N THR A 9 2.87 -26.61 -4.74
CA THR A 9 3.83 -26.09 -3.76
C THR A 9 4.75 -25.01 -4.35
N PRO A 10 4.19 -23.88 -4.83
CA PRO A 10 4.98 -22.82 -5.46
C PRO A 10 5.86 -22.11 -4.43
N ALA A 11 7.01 -21.58 -4.85
CA ALA A 11 7.86 -20.74 -3.98
C ALA A 11 7.21 -19.38 -3.64
N LEU A 12 6.32 -18.90 -4.52
CA LEU A 12 5.61 -17.62 -4.36
C LEU A 12 4.13 -17.80 -4.71
N LEU A 13 3.25 -17.37 -3.81
CA LEU A 13 1.81 -17.24 -4.03
C LEU A 13 1.46 -15.77 -4.22
N ILE A 14 0.81 -15.44 -5.34
CA ILE A 14 0.22 -14.10 -5.55
C ILE A 14 -1.28 -14.22 -5.34
N ALA A 15 -1.80 -13.49 -4.36
CA ALA A 15 -3.21 -13.45 -4.01
C ALA A 15 -3.76 -12.05 -4.31
N ASP A 16 -4.49 -11.95 -5.43
CA ASP A 16 -5.11 -10.71 -5.89
C ASP A 16 -6.55 -10.63 -5.34
N GLU A 17 -6.76 -9.72 -4.39
CA GLU A 17 -8.01 -9.50 -3.67
C GLU A 17 -8.71 -10.81 -3.25
N PRO A 18 -8.03 -11.73 -2.54
CA PRO A 18 -8.54 -13.08 -2.29
C PRO A 18 -9.77 -13.12 -1.39
N THR A 19 -10.09 -12.00 -0.76
CA THR A 19 -11.17 -11.85 0.22
C THR A 19 -12.34 -11.02 -0.30
N THR A 20 -12.30 -10.56 -1.55
CA THR A 20 -13.39 -9.81 -2.15
C THR A 20 -14.72 -10.57 -2.06
N ALA A 21 -15.76 -9.90 -1.57
CA ALA A 21 -17.09 -10.43 -1.30
C ALA A 21 -17.23 -11.39 -0.10
N LEU A 22 -16.23 -11.49 0.77
CA LEU A 22 -16.34 -12.19 2.05
C LEU A 22 -16.73 -11.20 3.17
N ASP A 23 -17.39 -11.71 4.20
CA ASP A 23 -17.57 -10.96 5.44
C ASP A 23 -16.24 -10.88 6.23
N VAL A 24 -16.13 -9.90 7.13
CA VAL A 24 -14.88 -9.59 7.86
C VAL A 24 -14.34 -10.78 8.65
N THR A 25 -15.22 -11.63 9.19
CA THR A 25 -14.80 -12.80 9.97
C THR A 25 -14.19 -13.86 9.07
N THR A 26 -14.87 -14.19 8.00
CA THR A 26 -14.40 -15.17 6.99
C THR A 26 -13.11 -14.68 6.29
N GLU A 27 -13.01 -13.38 6.03
CA GLU A 27 -11.82 -12.75 5.47
C GLU A 27 -10.59 -12.97 6.37
N ARG A 28 -10.71 -12.68 7.67
CA ARG A 28 -9.63 -12.91 8.64
C ARG A 28 -9.25 -14.37 8.77
N GLU A 29 -10.22 -15.27 8.80
CA GLU A 29 -9.96 -16.72 8.88
C GLU A 29 -9.20 -17.22 7.65
N LEU A 30 -9.59 -16.76 6.46
CA LEU A 30 -8.92 -17.11 5.21
C LEU A 30 -7.46 -16.61 5.20
N LEU A 31 -7.21 -15.36 5.56
CA LEU A 31 -5.86 -14.79 5.59
C LEU A 31 -4.97 -15.48 6.66
N ARG A 32 -5.51 -15.79 7.83
CA ARG A 32 -4.81 -16.59 8.84
C ARG A 32 -4.44 -17.98 8.31
N PHE A 33 -5.37 -18.63 7.63
CA PHE A 33 -5.13 -19.94 7.03
C PHE A 33 -4.04 -19.88 5.96
N LEU A 34 -4.11 -18.89 5.04
CA LEU A 34 -3.13 -18.69 3.97
C LEU A 34 -1.74 -18.42 4.51
N THR A 35 -1.62 -17.45 5.40
CA THR A 35 -0.31 -17.07 5.98
C THR A 35 0.30 -18.21 6.78
N ARG A 36 -0.51 -19.01 7.48
CA ARG A 36 -0.05 -20.22 8.18
C ARG A 36 0.50 -21.24 7.18
N ILE A 37 -0.23 -21.60 6.13
CA ILE A 37 0.22 -22.60 5.15
C ILE A 37 1.48 -22.10 4.42
N CYS A 38 1.53 -20.83 4.04
CA CYS A 38 2.72 -20.28 3.39
C CYS A 38 3.95 -20.41 4.29
N ARG A 39 3.79 -20.14 5.58
CA ARG A 39 4.88 -20.31 6.58
C ARG A 39 5.27 -21.79 6.76
N GLU A 40 4.30 -22.69 6.88
CA GLU A 40 4.56 -24.13 7.07
C GLU A 40 5.26 -24.77 5.84
N ARG A 41 5.06 -24.21 4.66
CA ARG A 41 5.63 -24.71 3.39
C ARG A 41 6.80 -23.88 2.86
N ASP A 42 7.30 -22.92 3.64
CA ASP A 42 8.37 -21.99 3.25
C ASP A 42 8.08 -21.26 1.92
N MET A 43 6.82 -20.83 1.76
CA MET A 43 6.33 -20.12 0.58
C MET A 43 6.26 -18.62 0.88
N ALA A 44 6.70 -17.79 -0.05
CA ALA A 44 6.43 -16.36 0.00
C ALA A 44 4.97 -16.07 -0.45
N ILE A 45 4.38 -15.01 0.09
CA ILE A 45 3.07 -14.53 -0.35
C ILE A 45 3.12 -13.04 -0.70
N VAL A 46 2.56 -12.68 -1.86
CA VAL A 46 2.22 -11.30 -2.22
C VAL A 46 0.70 -11.17 -2.15
N LEU A 47 0.25 -10.33 -1.24
CA LEU A 47 -1.16 -10.04 -1.03
C LEU A 47 -1.50 -8.68 -1.65
N ILE A 48 -2.40 -8.65 -2.64
CA ILE A 48 -2.98 -7.43 -3.17
C ILE A 48 -4.32 -7.21 -2.48
N ALA A 49 -4.47 -6.09 -1.81
CA ALA A 49 -5.65 -5.76 -1.03
C ALA A 49 -5.88 -4.25 -1.00
N HIS A 50 -7.12 -3.85 -0.79
CA HIS A 50 -7.51 -2.45 -0.59
C HIS A 50 -7.76 -2.10 0.89
N ASN A 51 -7.77 -3.08 1.78
CA ASN A 51 -7.98 -2.89 3.22
C ASN A 51 -6.65 -2.86 3.97
N LEU A 52 -6.20 -1.66 4.33
CA LEU A 52 -4.91 -1.45 4.99
C LEU A 52 -4.84 -2.08 6.39
N SER A 53 -5.97 -2.12 7.13
CA SER A 53 -6.04 -2.75 8.46
C SER A 53 -5.73 -4.24 8.38
N LEU A 54 -6.27 -4.94 7.37
CA LEU A 54 -5.97 -6.35 7.16
C LEU A 54 -4.52 -6.59 6.77
N VAL A 55 -3.97 -5.78 5.86
CA VAL A 55 -2.57 -5.88 5.46
C VAL A 55 -1.66 -5.74 6.67
N SER A 56 -1.98 -4.87 7.61
CA SER A 56 -1.19 -4.63 8.82
C SER A 56 -1.11 -5.85 9.75
N GLU A 57 -2.11 -6.73 9.75
CA GLU A 57 -2.13 -7.94 10.57
C GLU A 57 -1.27 -9.08 9.99
N TYR A 58 -1.11 -9.14 8.66
CA TYR A 58 -0.59 -10.34 7.98
C TYR A 58 0.72 -10.13 7.21
N CYS A 59 1.10 -8.89 6.90
CA CYS A 59 2.25 -8.58 6.08
C CYS A 59 3.41 -8.00 6.91
N SER A 60 4.65 -8.29 6.49
CA SER A 60 5.85 -7.68 7.06
C SER A 60 6.38 -6.51 6.24
N GLY A 61 6.10 -6.52 4.94
CA GLY A 61 6.44 -5.46 3.98
C GLY A 61 5.20 -4.91 3.30
N LEU A 62 5.29 -3.70 2.83
CA LEU A 62 4.20 -2.97 2.19
C LEU A 62 4.73 -2.21 0.97
N SER A 63 3.97 -2.27 -0.13
CA SER A 63 4.18 -1.44 -1.31
C SER A 63 2.86 -0.74 -1.62
N ILE A 64 2.81 0.56 -1.38
CA ILE A 64 1.60 1.37 -1.57
C ILE A 64 1.58 1.89 -2.99
N MET A 65 0.46 1.65 -3.66
CA MET A 65 0.24 2.05 -5.05
C MET A 65 -0.89 3.06 -5.16
N HIS A 66 -0.71 4.05 -6.03
CA HIS A 66 -1.77 4.97 -6.44
C HIS A 66 -1.82 5.06 -7.97
N ALA A 67 -2.98 4.76 -8.53
CA ALA A 67 -3.22 4.82 -9.98
C ALA A 67 -2.12 4.10 -10.82
N GLY A 68 -1.62 2.94 -10.35
CA GLY A 68 -0.59 2.14 -11.03
C GLY A 68 0.85 2.63 -10.81
N GLN A 69 1.10 3.57 -9.89
CA GLN A 69 2.44 3.97 -9.44
C GLN A 69 2.69 3.51 -8.02
N VAL A 70 3.84 2.91 -7.74
CA VAL A 70 4.34 2.74 -6.38
C VAL A 70 4.70 4.13 -5.86
N VAL A 71 4.16 4.51 -4.71
CA VAL A 71 4.41 5.81 -4.09
C VAL A 71 5.27 5.69 -2.84
N GLU A 72 5.18 4.55 -2.14
CA GLU A 72 5.96 4.28 -0.94
C GLU A 72 6.08 2.77 -0.72
N GLU A 73 7.26 2.27 -0.33
CA GLU A 73 7.49 0.84 -0.12
C GLU A 73 8.55 0.59 0.94
N GLY A 74 8.41 -0.52 1.68
CA GLY A 74 9.37 -0.92 2.71
C GLY A 74 8.76 -1.79 3.80
N ALA A 75 9.44 -1.84 4.95
CA ALA A 75 8.92 -2.55 6.10
C ALA A 75 7.62 -1.89 6.58
N LEU A 76 6.58 -2.70 6.80
CA LEU A 76 5.25 -2.23 7.21
C LEU A 76 5.33 -1.31 8.43
N ARG A 77 6.08 -1.72 9.46
CA ARG A 77 6.23 -0.94 10.70
C ARG A 77 6.84 0.44 10.47
N SER A 78 7.82 0.56 9.55
CA SER A 78 8.45 1.84 9.22
C SER A 78 7.47 2.78 8.55
N ILE A 79 6.70 2.28 7.58
CA ILE A 79 5.69 3.07 6.85
C ILE A 79 4.58 3.55 7.78
N PHE A 80 4.07 2.69 8.68
CA PHE A 80 3.02 3.07 9.63
C PHE A 80 3.52 4.06 10.68
N ALA A 81 4.75 3.90 11.18
CA ALA A 81 5.32 4.81 12.17
C ALA A 81 5.65 6.19 11.59
N THR A 82 6.10 6.25 10.34
CA THR A 82 6.54 7.50 9.71
C THR A 82 6.18 7.51 8.22
N PRO A 83 4.88 7.62 7.86
CA PRO A 83 4.48 7.70 6.46
C PRO A 83 5.04 8.97 5.83
N LEU A 84 5.62 8.85 4.64
CA LEU A 84 6.28 9.96 3.96
C LEU A 84 5.42 10.54 2.84
N HIS A 85 4.90 9.69 1.95
CA HIS A 85 4.12 10.18 0.82
C HIS A 85 2.78 10.76 1.28
N PRO A 86 2.34 11.93 0.78
CA PRO A 86 1.05 12.52 1.16
C PRO A 86 -0.16 11.61 0.96
N TYR A 87 -0.16 10.77 -0.06
CA TYR A 87 -1.18 9.74 -0.26
C TYR A 87 -1.19 8.69 0.86
N THR A 88 0.00 8.19 1.25
CA THR A 88 0.14 7.22 2.35
C THR A 88 -0.36 7.79 3.66
N LYS A 89 -0.01 9.05 3.95
CA LYS A 89 -0.50 9.77 5.15
C LYS A 89 -2.03 9.82 5.19
N GLY A 90 -2.65 10.21 4.08
CA GLY A 90 -4.10 10.25 4.00
C GLY A 90 -4.74 8.87 4.04
N LEU A 91 -4.10 7.85 3.47
CA LEU A 91 -4.60 6.48 3.50
C LEU A 91 -4.58 5.91 4.93
N ILE A 92 -3.51 6.13 5.68
CA ILE A 92 -3.39 5.69 7.08
C ILE A 92 -4.37 6.48 7.97
N ALA A 93 -4.49 7.79 7.77
CA ALA A 93 -5.44 8.62 8.52
C ALA A 93 -6.92 8.27 8.25
N ALA A 94 -7.21 7.60 7.15
CA ALA A 94 -8.55 7.10 6.83
C ALA A 94 -8.85 5.71 7.44
N VAL A 95 -7.87 5.07 8.09
CA VAL A 95 -8.10 3.80 8.81
C VAL A 95 -8.75 4.12 10.15
N PRO A 96 -9.96 3.58 10.44
CA PRO A 96 -10.58 3.78 11.75
C PRO A 96 -9.71 3.18 12.86
N ASP A 97 -9.40 3.96 13.87
CA ASP A 97 -8.83 3.46 15.11
C ASP A 97 -9.97 3.19 16.10
N VAL A 98 -10.02 1.96 16.63
CA VAL A 98 -11.07 1.55 17.58
C VAL A 98 -10.77 2.09 18.98
N ASP A 99 -9.49 2.25 19.32
CA ASP A 99 -9.04 2.68 20.64
C ASP A 99 -9.00 4.21 20.77
N GLU A 100 -8.72 4.94 19.68
CA GLU A 100 -8.71 6.39 19.62
C GLU A 100 -9.56 6.89 18.44
N PRO A 101 -10.89 7.02 18.61
CA PRO A 101 -11.76 7.53 17.56
C PRO A 101 -11.33 8.93 17.13
N HIS A 102 -10.94 9.08 15.88
CA HIS A 102 -10.60 10.36 15.27
C HIS A 102 -11.54 10.66 14.10
N GLU A 103 -11.68 11.93 13.77
CA GLU A 103 -12.46 12.34 12.61
C GLU A 103 -11.78 11.85 11.33
N LEU A 104 -12.48 10.99 10.58
CA LEU A 104 -11.99 10.47 9.30
C LEU A 104 -11.98 11.60 8.27
N VAL A 105 -10.79 12.01 7.85
CA VAL A 105 -10.63 13.01 6.80
C VAL A 105 -10.54 12.30 5.45
N PRO A 106 -11.59 12.39 4.61
CA PRO A 106 -11.55 11.75 3.31
C PRO A 106 -10.50 12.43 2.41
N LEU A 107 -9.79 11.63 1.63
CA LEU A 107 -8.94 12.16 0.57
C LEU A 107 -9.83 12.74 -0.54
N GLU A 108 -9.92 14.07 -0.61
CA GLU A 108 -10.72 14.76 -1.60
C GLU A 108 -10.31 14.48 -3.05
N GLY A 109 -11.27 14.58 -3.97
CA GLY A 109 -11.07 14.46 -5.41
C GLY A 109 -11.16 13.03 -5.96
N SER A 110 -11.23 12.93 -7.29
CA SER A 110 -11.33 11.65 -8.00
C SER A 110 -9.97 10.97 -8.15
N VAL A 111 -9.94 9.64 -8.08
CA VAL A 111 -8.73 8.83 -8.37
C VAL A 111 -8.26 9.06 -9.82
N TRP A 112 -9.19 9.28 -10.73
CA TRP A 112 -8.93 9.55 -12.14
C TRP A 112 -8.93 11.06 -12.39
N GLY A 113 -7.75 11.67 -12.37
CA GLY A 113 -7.58 13.07 -12.76
C GLY A 113 -7.72 13.34 -14.27
N GLY A 114 -8.34 12.43 -15.00
CA GLY A 114 -8.62 12.57 -16.43
C GLY A 114 -7.40 12.53 -17.37
N ARG A 115 -6.20 12.28 -16.84
CA ARG A 115 -4.96 12.27 -17.61
C ARG A 115 -4.25 10.92 -17.47
N ASN A 116 -4.23 10.13 -18.54
CA ASN A 116 -3.44 8.89 -18.66
C ASN A 116 -1.92 9.15 -18.73
N ASP A 117 -1.45 10.15 -18.02
CA ASP A 117 -0.08 10.61 -18.09
C ASP A 117 0.79 9.83 -17.12
N ILE A 118 1.55 8.88 -17.63
CA ILE A 118 2.40 7.97 -16.85
C ILE A 118 3.75 8.58 -16.47
N VAL A 119 4.04 9.79 -16.92
CA VAL A 119 5.36 10.44 -16.80
C VAL A 119 5.48 11.41 -15.62
N ARG A 120 4.47 11.52 -14.77
CA ARG A 120 4.44 12.43 -13.60
C ARG A 120 3.86 11.77 -12.37
N CYS A 121 3.92 12.44 -11.23
CA CYS A 121 3.25 11.98 -10.01
C CYS A 121 1.73 11.92 -10.22
N ARG A 122 1.16 10.73 -10.21
CA ARG A 122 -0.29 10.53 -10.44
C ARG A 122 -1.18 11.04 -9.32
N PHE A 123 -0.59 11.30 -8.13
CA PHE A 123 -1.30 11.91 -7.01
C PHE A 123 -1.25 13.45 -7.04
N SER A 124 -0.51 14.09 -7.96
CA SER A 124 -0.27 15.55 -7.99
C SER A 124 -1.56 16.36 -7.92
N HIS A 125 -2.61 15.95 -8.64
CA HIS A 125 -3.90 16.67 -8.72
C HIS A 125 -4.71 16.66 -7.42
N ARG A 126 -4.35 15.83 -6.44
CA ARG A 126 -4.99 15.71 -5.12
C ARG A 126 -4.03 16.05 -3.97
N CYS A 127 -2.77 16.30 -4.31
CA CYS A 127 -1.73 16.49 -3.32
C CYS A 127 -1.78 17.92 -2.75
N PRO A 128 -1.95 18.11 -1.43
CA PRO A 128 -1.92 19.45 -0.81
C PRO A 128 -0.54 20.11 -0.91
N HIS A 129 0.50 19.34 -1.24
CA HIS A 129 1.89 19.81 -1.35
C HIS A 129 2.40 19.78 -2.79
N VAL A 130 1.50 19.83 -3.78
CA VAL A 130 1.87 19.79 -5.19
C VAL A 130 2.84 20.91 -5.56
N ARG A 131 3.86 20.60 -6.35
CA ARG A 131 4.87 21.52 -6.89
C ARG A 131 4.99 21.33 -8.40
N ALA A 132 5.52 22.32 -9.10
CA ALA A 132 5.77 22.23 -10.54
C ALA A 132 6.59 20.98 -10.92
N ARG A 133 7.55 20.58 -10.07
CA ARG A 133 8.36 19.37 -10.26
C ARG A 133 7.52 18.07 -10.27
N CYS A 134 6.38 18.03 -9.56
CA CYS A 134 5.46 16.87 -9.57
C CYS A 134 4.81 16.66 -10.93
N GLU A 135 4.64 17.71 -11.71
CA GLU A 135 4.05 17.68 -13.05
C GLU A 135 5.10 17.47 -14.15
N ALA A 136 6.39 17.74 -13.85
CA ALA A 136 7.48 17.72 -14.83
C ALA A 136 8.09 16.33 -15.04
N GLY A 137 7.81 15.36 -14.17
CA GLY A 137 8.36 14.01 -14.29
C GLY A 137 7.99 13.11 -13.12
N LEU A 138 8.34 11.82 -13.24
CA LEU A 138 8.19 10.87 -12.14
C LEU A 138 9.14 11.24 -11.00
N PRO A 139 8.67 11.26 -9.74
CA PRO A 139 9.55 11.38 -8.60
C PRO A 139 10.51 10.19 -8.55
N PRO A 140 11.80 10.42 -8.24
CA PRO A 140 12.74 9.34 -8.01
C PRO A 140 12.40 8.56 -6.73
N ALA A 141 12.90 7.33 -6.63
CA ALA A 141 12.89 6.57 -5.38
C ALA A 141 13.93 7.16 -4.42
N ILE A 142 13.50 7.57 -3.25
CA ILE A 142 14.35 8.19 -2.23
C ILE A 142 14.28 7.34 -0.97
N ALA A 143 15.43 6.82 -0.51
CA ALA A 143 15.53 6.09 0.74
C ALA A 143 15.47 7.08 1.92
N ARG A 144 14.51 6.90 2.84
CA ARG A 144 14.35 7.73 4.03
C ARG A 144 13.55 6.99 5.11
N GLY A 145 13.90 7.17 6.36
CA GLY A 145 13.14 6.59 7.48
C GLY A 145 13.08 5.05 7.48
N GLY A 146 14.02 4.37 6.82
CA GLY A 146 14.07 2.91 6.72
C GLY A 146 13.18 2.31 5.63
N HIS A 147 12.63 3.11 4.72
CA HIS A 147 11.86 2.68 3.56
C HIS A 147 12.09 3.60 2.35
N GLN A 148 11.45 3.35 1.22
CA GLN A 148 11.57 4.15 0.00
C GLN A 148 10.29 4.95 -0.25
N VAL A 149 10.45 6.19 -0.68
CA VAL A 149 9.34 7.07 -1.07
C VAL A 149 9.60 7.68 -2.45
N HIS A 150 8.56 7.71 -3.28
CA HIS A 150 8.55 8.33 -4.61
C HIS A 150 7.87 9.72 -4.51
N CYS A 151 8.58 10.70 -3.95
CA CYS A 151 8.01 12.03 -3.72
C CYS A 151 9.06 13.13 -3.80
N VAL A 152 8.77 14.17 -4.59
CA VAL A 152 9.67 15.32 -4.77
C VAL A 152 9.89 16.15 -3.52
N LEU A 153 9.06 15.99 -2.48
CA LEU A 153 9.22 16.70 -1.21
C LEU A 153 10.55 16.38 -0.53
N TYR A 154 11.11 15.23 -0.84
CA TYR A 154 12.34 14.71 -0.23
C TYR A 154 13.54 14.77 -1.17
N GLU A 155 13.40 15.32 -2.40
CA GLU A 155 14.53 15.59 -3.30
C GLU A 155 15.49 16.61 -2.66
N GLY A 156 16.78 16.24 -2.57
CA GLY A 156 17.83 17.13 -2.04
C GLY A 156 17.94 17.21 -0.51
N GLU A 157 17.09 16.51 0.23
CA GLU A 157 17.27 16.34 1.66
C GLU A 157 18.18 15.11 1.91
N ALA A 158 19.23 15.29 2.73
CA ALA A 158 20.09 14.16 3.14
C ALA A 158 19.27 13.09 3.87
N ALA A 159 19.57 11.82 3.61
CA ALA A 159 18.94 10.65 4.22
C ALA A 159 19.21 10.57 5.71
#